data_499c8e965d24d92c331f5e00f2e0d986
#
_entry.id   499c8e965d24d92c331f5e00f2e0d986
#
_cell.length_a   1.000
_cell.length_b   1.000
_cell.length_c   1.000
_cell.angle_alpha   90.00
_cell.angle_beta   90.00
_cell.angle_gamma   90.00
#
_symmetry.space_group_name_H-M   'P 1'
#
loop_
_entity.id
_entity.type
_entity.pdbx_description
1 polymer ?
#
loop_
_entity_poly.entity_id
_entity_poly.type
_entity_poly.pdbx_seq_one_letter_code
_entity_poly.pdbx_strand_id
1 'polypeptide(L)'
;MLDTAIDDPNRSINPEQAIDAAAADAANGARRLSRLFRHSLLAGQIHPLLHVMQRRSGVHGGFLTPQVEAPLAPPPAAAARIDVNLLRQKIVQLPSLPQAVLDVMTLLGNEDASVGDIADRIERDQALTARTLRIANSAFYGVPGRIGTIRNAIGILGLRTVGTLLTTAAVSAQFATAKCPEFQFGVFWRHAIATALTARGMAQQLRMDEDIAFTAGLLHDIGRLALATQFPAETGQVLRYALEADLPTLEAERRVLDIDHLAVGVLIATHWRFPPAVVAAIEHHHAPAPGTTPTIVDIVHVADAFAHGLDPSASPDESVPSVDLAAWGRLGLSVPQCLTVLESTASGVTGLCEALAL
;
A
#
# COMPACT_ATOMS: atom_id res chain seq x y z
N MET A 1 53.70 -7.86 10.16
CA MET A 1 52.91 -8.46 11.27
C MET A 1 51.52 -7.86 11.21
N LEU A 2 50.63 -8.57 10.55
CA LEU A 2 49.22 -8.21 10.47
C LEU A 2 48.50 -9.07 11.50
N ASP A 3 47.99 -8.40 12.53
CA ASP A 3 47.20 -9.00 13.62
C ASP A 3 45.79 -9.20 13.15
N THR A 4 45.44 -10.42 12.73
CA THR A 4 44.06 -10.81 12.38
C THR A 4 43.38 -11.21 13.68
N ALA A 5 42.59 -10.27 14.22
CA ALA A 5 41.64 -10.59 15.29
C ALA A 5 40.57 -11.56 14.73
N ILE A 6 40.70 -12.82 15.12
CA ILE A 6 39.68 -13.86 14.87
C ILE A 6 38.50 -13.55 15.79
N ASP A 7 37.34 -13.25 15.21
CA ASP A 7 36.08 -13.12 15.91
C ASP A 7 35.75 -14.47 16.58
N ASP A 8 35.70 -14.48 17.91
CA ASP A 8 35.39 -15.66 18.74
C ASP A 8 33.88 -15.89 18.72
N PRO A 9 33.38 -16.99 18.11
CA PRO A 9 31.95 -17.28 18.04
C PRO A 9 31.29 -17.65 19.39
N ASN A 10 32.06 -17.66 20.48
CA ASN A 10 31.63 -18.06 21.82
C ASN A 10 31.55 -16.89 22.81
N ARG A 11 31.45 -15.65 22.34
CA ARG A 11 31.21 -14.51 23.25
C ARG A 11 29.82 -14.59 23.83
N SER A 12 29.68 -15.26 24.97
CA SER A 12 28.45 -15.28 25.77
C SER A 12 28.07 -13.83 26.11
N ILE A 13 26.93 -13.36 25.56
CA ILE A 13 26.37 -12.04 25.93
C ILE A 13 26.11 -12.09 27.44
N ASN A 14 26.67 -11.11 28.18
CA ASN A 14 26.39 -10.95 29.61
C ASN A 14 24.86 -10.81 29.81
N PRO A 15 24.24 -11.60 30.70
CA PRO A 15 22.81 -11.52 30.97
C PRO A 15 22.30 -10.11 31.29
N GLU A 16 23.07 -9.28 31.99
CA GLU A 16 22.72 -7.88 32.23
C GLU A 16 22.69 -7.05 30.96
N GLN A 17 23.66 -7.22 30.06
CA GLN A 17 23.69 -6.55 28.77
C GLN A 17 22.52 -7.00 27.85
N ALA A 18 22.11 -8.26 27.94
CA ALA A 18 20.95 -8.77 27.21
C ALA A 18 19.64 -8.18 27.74
N ILE A 19 19.52 -8.02 29.07
CA ILE A 19 18.36 -7.38 29.72
C ILE A 19 18.29 -5.89 29.33
N ASP A 20 19.41 -5.17 29.38
CA ASP A 20 19.48 -3.76 29.02
C ASP A 20 19.15 -3.54 27.51
N ALA A 21 19.64 -4.41 26.64
CA ALA A 21 19.32 -4.37 25.21
C ALA A 21 17.82 -4.63 24.96
N ALA A 22 17.23 -5.63 25.62
CA ALA A 22 15.81 -5.92 25.51
C ALA A 22 14.93 -4.78 26.04
N ALA A 23 15.34 -4.13 27.14
CA ALA A 23 14.63 -2.96 27.70
C ALA A 23 14.72 -1.75 26.75
N ALA A 24 15.88 -1.53 26.10
CA ALA A 24 16.07 -0.47 25.11
C ALA A 24 15.20 -0.72 23.85
N ASP A 25 15.13 -1.96 23.38
CA ASP A 25 14.29 -2.35 22.24
C ASP A 25 12.80 -2.17 22.53
N ALA A 26 12.35 -2.56 23.74
CA ALA A 26 10.96 -2.35 24.17
C ALA A 26 10.62 -0.85 24.28
N ALA A 27 11.54 -0.01 24.78
CA ALA A 27 11.35 1.43 24.85
C ALA A 27 11.33 2.08 23.45
N ASN A 28 12.14 1.61 22.51
CA ASN A 28 12.11 2.04 21.13
C ASN A 28 10.79 1.64 20.45
N GLY A 29 10.35 0.41 20.66
CA GLY A 29 9.06 -0.09 20.19
C GLY A 29 7.90 0.75 20.71
N ALA A 30 7.88 1.08 21.99
CA ALA A 30 6.84 1.92 22.60
C ALA A 30 6.83 3.34 22.01
N ARG A 31 7.99 3.97 21.84
CA ARG A 31 8.10 5.30 21.18
C ARG A 31 7.59 5.25 19.74
N ARG A 32 7.95 4.23 18.97
CA ARG A 32 7.46 4.02 17.61
C ARG A 32 5.94 3.90 17.57
N LEU A 33 5.34 3.07 18.44
CA LEU A 33 3.89 2.92 18.49
C LEU A 33 3.19 4.22 18.93
N SER A 34 3.73 4.96 19.91
CA SER A 34 3.18 6.26 20.30
C SER A 34 3.15 7.25 19.14
N ARG A 35 4.20 7.28 18.33
CA ARG A 35 4.26 8.12 17.12
C ARG A 35 3.24 7.67 16.07
N LEU A 36 3.22 6.39 15.73
CA LEU A 36 2.35 5.84 14.68
C LEU A 36 0.86 6.01 15.02
N PHE A 37 0.48 5.89 16.27
CA PHE A 37 -0.92 5.99 16.72
C PHE A 37 -1.26 7.33 17.36
N ARG A 38 -0.46 8.39 17.14
CA ARG A 38 -0.61 9.68 17.81
C ARG A 38 -2.01 10.27 17.67
N HIS A 39 -2.61 10.27 16.49
CA HIS A 39 -3.95 10.83 16.26
C HIS A 39 -5.05 10.06 17.00
N SER A 40 -4.99 8.73 17.02
CA SER A 40 -5.96 7.89 17.74
C SER A 40 -5.83 8.09 19.26
N LEU A 41 -4.60 8.21 19.77
CA LEU A 41 -4.33 8.43 21.19
C LEU A 41 -4.82 9.81 21.64
N LEU A 42 -4.66 10.85 20.81
CA LEU A 42 -5.16 12.21 21.07
C LEU A 42 -6.69 12.24 21.13
N ALA A 43 -7.36 11.51 20.22
CA ALA A 43 -8.82 11.40 20.21
C ALA A 43 -9.38 10.55 21.37
N GLY A 44 -8.52 9.95 22.22
CA GLY A 44 -8.93 9.05 23.31
C GLY A 44 -9.54 7.75 22.83
N GLN A 45 -9.29 7.38 21.57
CA GLN A 45 -9.81 6.16 20.95
C GLN A 45 -8.77 5.03 21.01
N ILE A 46 -9.22 3.83 21.36
CA ILE A 46 -8.38 2.64 21.28
C ILE A 46 -8.42 2.13 19.83
N HIS A 47 -7.32 2.33 19.12
CA HIS A 47 -7.19 1.82 17.75
C HIS A 47 -7.09 0.29 17.76
N PRO A 48 -7.94 -0.46 17.02
CA PRO A 48 -7.98 -1.92 17.11
C PRO A 48 -6.65 -2.58 16.67
N LEU A 49 -5.94 -2.00 15.70
CA LEU A 49 -4.63 -2.48 15.27
C LEU A 49 -3.54 -2.29 16.34
N LEU A 50 -3.69 -1.32 17.26
CA LEU A 50 -2.67 -1.06 18.27
C LEU A 50 -2.33 -2.32 19.09
N HIS A 51 -3.35 -3.07 19.52
CA HIS A 51 -3.15 -4.30 20.27
C HIS A 51 -2.39 -5.37 19.48
N VAL A 52 -2.66 -5.49 18.19
CA VAL A 52 -1.94 -6.41 17.29
C VAL A 52 -0.47 -5.98 17.16
N MET A 53 -0.22 -4.69 16.96
CA MET A 53 1.13 -4.14 16.84
C MET A 53 1.94 -4.23 18.14
N GLN A 54 1.30 -4.03 19.30
CA GLN A 54 1.93 -4.26 20.61
C GLN A 54 2.38 -5.71 20.76
N ARG A 55 1.52 -6.68 20.40
CA ARG A 55 1.89 -8.11 20.43
C ARG A 55 3.04 -8.43 19.49
N ARG A 56 3.01 -7.87 18.26
CA ARG A 56 4.09 -8.05 17.29
C ARG A 56 5.43 -7.52 17.78
N SER A 57 5.41 -6.36 18.43
CA SER A 57 6.64 -5.67 18.90
C SER A 57 7.13 -6.17 20.27
N GLY A 58 6.42 -7.08 20.94
CA GLY A 58 6.74 -7.51 22.31
C GLY A 58 6.58 -6.39 23.35
N VAL A 59 5.91 -5.30 23.01
CA VAL A 59 5.68 -4.16 23.92
C VAL A 59 4.48 -4.48 24.81
N HIS A 60 4.74 -4.85 26.05
CA HIS A 60 3.71 -5.14 27.03
C HIS A 60 3.56 -3.97 28.01
N GLY A 61 2.36 -3.38 28.05
CA GLY A 61 1.94 -2.51 29.16
C GLY A 61 2.57 -1.12 29.26
N GLY A 62 3.20 -0.61 28.20
CA GLY A 62 3.66 0.78 28.15
C GLY A 62 2.50 1.76 28.03
N PHE A 63 2.41 2.74 28.94
CA PHE A 63 1.50 3.88 28.76
C PHE A 63 1.96 4.66 27.54
N LEU A 64 1.15 4.62 26.47
CA LEU A 64 1.33 5.49 25.32
C LEU A 64 0.80 6.87 25.75
N THR A 65 1.67 7.86 25.78
CA THR A 65 1.28 9.23 26.15
C THR A 65 0.77 9.96 24.91
N PRO A 66 -0.47 10.51 24.93
CA PRO A 66 -0.93 11.41 23.89
C PRO A 66 0.01 12.63 23.79
N GLN A 67 0.35 13.03 22.59
CA GLN A 67 1.00 14.32 22.37
C GLN A 67 -0.08 15.40 22.28
N VAL A 68 0.20 16.59 22.85
CA VAL A 68 -0.75 17.72 22.82
C VAL A 68 -0.89 18.23 21.39
N GLU A 69 -2.12 18.37 20.92
CA GLU A 69 -2.41 18.98 19.62
C GLU A 69 -1.90 20.43 19.57
N ALA A 70 -1.11 20.73 18.54
CA ALA A 70 -0.85 22.12 18.16
C ALA A 70 -2.11 22.72 17.50
N PRO A 71 -2.37 24.04 17.63
CA PRO A 71 -3.46 24.69 16.91
C PRO A 71 -3.31 24.47 15.41
N LEU A 72 -4.41 24.11 14.75
CA LEU A 72 -4.42 23.92 13.29
C LEU A 72 -3.96 25.18 12.58
N ALA A 73 -2.90 25.07 11.76
CA ALA A 73 -2.50 26.14 10.89
C ALA A 73 -3.60 26.41 9.84
N PRO A 74 -3.91 27.70 9.52
CA PRO A 74 -4.87 27.99 8.48
C PRO A 74 -4.34 27.49 7.11
N PRO A 75 -5.24 27.14 6.15
CA PRO A 75 -4.80 26.78 4.80
C PRO A 75 -4.06 27.93 4.15
N PRO A 76 -3.15 27.65 3.19
CA PRO A 76 -2.40 28.69 2.49
C PRO A 76 -3.35 29.73 1.89
N ALA A 77 -3.03 31.02 2.02
CA ALA A 77 -3.86 32.14 1.55
C ALA A 77 -4.14 32.10 0.03
N ALA A 78 -3.27 31.46 -0.74
CA ALA A 78 -3.46 31.16 -2.16
C ALA A 78 -3.64 29.64 -2.33
N ALA A 79 -4.81 29.11 -1.99
CA ALA A 79 -5.15 27.71 -2.23
C ALA A 79 -5.08 27.39 -3.73
N ALA A 80 -4.32 26.39 -4.09
CA ALA A 80 -4.11 25.96 -5.48
C ALA A 80 -5.26 25.09 -5.95
N ARG A 81 -6.44 25.67 -6.12
CA ARG A 81 -7.61 24.94 -6.60
C ARG A 81 -7.35 24.33 -7.97
N ILE A 82 -7.67 23.07 -8.12
CA ILE A 82 -7.57 22.37 -9.41
C ILE A 82 -8.89 22.55 -10.17
N ASP A 83 -8.79 23.06 -11.40
CA ASP A 83 -9.92 23.07 -12.31
C ASP A 83 -10.28 21.63 -12.71
N VAL A 84 -11.52 21.21 -12.40
CA VAL A 84 -12.01 19.84 -12.66
C VAL A 84 -12.02 19.51 -14.15
N ASN A 85 -12.26 20.49 -15.04
CA ASN A 85 -12.23 20.26 -16.48
C ASN A 85 -10.81 20.02 -16.98
N LEU A 86 -9.85 20.80 -16.47
CA LEU A 86 -8.43 20.58 -16.76
C LEU A 86 -7.96 19.21 -16.23
N LEU A 87 -8.40 18.83 -15.02
CA LEU A 87 -8.11 17.53 -14.45
C LEU A 87 -8.64 16.41 -15.35
N ARG A 88 -9.91 16.45 -15.74
CA ARG A 88 -10.52 15.46 -16.65
C ARG A 88 -9.78 15.38 -17.97
N GLN A 89 -9.42 16.52 -18.55
CA GLN A 89 -8.66 16.59 -19.79
C GLN A 89 -7.28 15.92 -19.63
N LYS A 90 -6.56 16.17 -18.54
CA LYS A 90 -5.26 15.56 -18.26
C LYS A 90 -5.38 14.05 -18.01
N ILE A 91 -6.44 13.59 -17.32
CA ILE A 91 -6.67 12.16 -17.09
C ILE A 91 -6.96 11.43 -18.41
N VAL A 92 -7.77 11.99 -19.28
CA VAL A 92 -8.05 11.41 -20.61
C VAL A 92 -6.78 11.35 -21.48
N GLN A 93 -5.82 12.24 -21.25
CA GLN A 93 -4.52 12.24 -21.93
C GLN A 93 -3.50 11.27 -21.30
N LEU A 94 -3.80 10.68 -20.13
CA LEU A 94 -2.95 9.60 -19.60
C LEU A 94 -2.89 8.48 -20.63
N PRO A 95 -1.70 7.90 -20.88
CA PRO A 95 -1.62 6.75 -21.75
C PRO A 95 -2.59 5.65 -21.27
N SER A 96 -3.32 5.06 -22.20
CA SER A 96 -4.14 3.89 -21.90
C SER A 96 -3.26 2.77 -21.35
N LEU A 97 -3.81 1.92 -20.50
CA LEU A 97 -3.12 0.70 -20.14
C LEU A 97 -2.83 -0.11 -21.42
N PRO A 98 -1.70 -0.82 -21.49
CA PRO A 98 -1.40 -1.68 -22.64
C PRO A 98 -2.60 -2.59 -22.96
N GLN A 99 -2.91 -2.77 -24.25
CA GLN A 99 -4.07 -3.56 -24.66
C GLN A 99 -4.05 -4.97 -24.07
N ALA A 100 -2.85 -5.55 -23.93
CA ALA A 100 -2.67 -6.85 -23.28
C ALA A 100 -3.22 -6.90 -21.85
N VAL A 101 -3.08 -5.81 -21.06
CA VAL A 101 -3.63 -5.72 -19.71
C VAL A 101 -5.15 -5.65 -19.74
N LEU A 102 -5.71 -4.80 -20.60
CA LEU A 102 -7.16 -4.66 -20.76
C LEU A 102 -7.80 -5.97 -21.23
N ASP A 103 -7.16 -6.67 -22.17
CA ASP A 103 -7.59 -7.97 -22.67
C ASP A 103 -7.60 -9.01 -21.53
N VAL A 104 -6.53 -9.08 -20.75
CA VAL A 104 -6.45 -10.02 -19.60
C VAL A 104 -7.51 -9.68 -18.56
N MET A 105 -7.70 -8.41 -18.21
CA MET A 105 -8.73 -8.00 -17.26
C MET A 105 -10.15 -8.38 -17.75
N THR A 106 -10.40 -8.27 -19.06
CA THR A 106 -11.68 -8.67 -19.67
C THR A 106 -11.84 -10.19 -19.66
N LEU A 107 -10.77 -10.93 -19.91
CA LEU A 107 -10.77 -12.40 -19.99
C LEU A 107 -10.80 -13.08 -18.63
N LEU A 108 -10.37 -12.41 -17.56
CA LEU A 108 -10.52 -12.91 -16.18
C LEU A 108 -11.99 -13.13 -15.77
N GLY A 109 -12.94 -12.50 -16.49
CA GLY A 109 -14.38 -12.72 -16.35
C GLY A 109 -14.97 -13.76 -17.31
N ASN A 110 -14.17 -14.39 -18.18
CA ASN A 110 -14.65 -15.34 -19.21
C ASN A 110 -13.99 -16.72 -19.02
N GLU A 111 -14.78 -17.72 -18.65
CA GLU A 111 -14.32 -19.09 -18.38
C GLU A 111 -13.82 -19.83 -19.66
N ASP A 112 -14.20 -19.36 -20.86
CA ASP A 112 -13.85 -19.97 -22.14
C ASP A 112 -12.53 -19.45 -22.73
N ALA A 113 -11.82 -18.54 -22.04
CA ALA A 113 -10.61 -17.93 -22.57
C ALA A 113 -9.43 -18.92 -22.64
N SER A 114 -8.85 -19.09 -23.82
CA SER A 114 -7.65 -19.92 -24.02
C SER A 114 -6.44 -19.27 -23.33
N VAL A 115 -5.83 -20.00 -22.38
CA VAL A 115 -4.56 -19.59 -21.73
C VAL A 115 -3.46 -19.29 -22.78
N GLY A 116 -3.46 -20.05 -23.88
CA GLY A 116 -2.53 -19.84 -24.98
C GLY A 116 -2.67 -18.47 -25.63
N ASP A 117 -3.90 -18.10 -25.98
CA ASP A 117 -4.18 -16.82 -26.66
C ASP A 117 -3.86 -15.63 -25.77
N ILE A 118 -4.08 -15.78 -24.45
CA ILE A 118 -3.75 -14.75 -23.46
C ILE A 118 -2.23 -14.58 -23.38
N ALA A 119 -1.49 -15.68 -23.22
CA ALA A 119 -0.04 -15.64 -23.15
C ALA A 119 0.57 -14.99 -24.40
N ASP A 120 0.11 -15.37 -25.59
CA ASP A 120 0.57 -14.84 -26.87
C ASP A 120 0.30 -13.32 -27.00
N ARG A 121 -0.82 -12.82 -26.45
CA ARG A 121 -1.12 -11.37 -26.42
C ARG A 121 -0.18 -10.61 -25.50
N ILE A 122 0.09 -11.15 -24.32
CA ILE A 122 1.00 -10.53 -23.34
C ILE A 122 2.42 -10.50 -23.92
N GLU A 123 2.89 -11.59 -24.51
CA GLU A 123 4.25 -11.74 -25.04
C GLU A 123 4.54 -10.84 -26.26
N ARG A 124 3.54 -10.23 -26.88
CA ARG A 124 3.72 -9.18 -27.90
C ARG A 124 4.32 -7.88 -27.36
N ASP A 125 4.10 -7.58 -26.08
CA ASP A 125 4.73 -6.45 -25.38
C ASP A 125 5.93 -6.95 -24.57
N GLN A 126 7.13 -6.83 -25.16
CA GLN A 126 8.37 -7.31 -24.57
C GLN A 126 8.70 -6.63 -23.21
N ALA A 127 8.42 -5.34 -23.10
CA ALA A 127 8.71 -4.58 -21.87
C ALA A 127 7.79 -5.03 -20.73
N LEU A 128 6.49 -5.17 -21.02
CA LEU A 128 5.50 -5.66 -20.08
C LEU A 128 5.78 -7.11 -19.66
N THR A 129 6.10 -7.98 -20.65
CA THR A 129 6.51 -9.38 -20.42
C THR A 129 7.70 -9.46 -19.48
N ALA A 130 8.78 -8.73 -19.76
CA ALA A 130 9.99 -8.75 -18.94
C ALA A 130 9.73 -8.28 -17.50
N ARG A 131 8.92 -7.22 -17.32
CA ARG A 131 8.53 -6.74 -15.98
C ARG A 131 7.69 -7.77 -15.24
N THR A 132 6.69 -8.35 -15.91
CA THR A 132 5.81 -9.37 -15.31
C THR A 132 6.59 -10.60 -14.88
N LEU A 133 7.50 -11.10 -15.72
CA LEU A 133 8.34 -12.24 -15.36
C LEU A 133 9.30 -11.93 -14.21
N ARG A 134 9.81 -10.70 -14.12
CA ARG A 134 10.63 -10.26 -12.98
C ARG A 134 9.86 -10.34 -11.68
N ILE A 135 8.61 -9.85 -11.66
CA ILE A 135 7.74 -9.91 -10.48
C ILE A 135 7.40 -11.37 -10.15
N ALA A 136 7.03 -12.17 -11.15
CA ALA A 136 6.73 -13.59 -10.99
C ALA A 136 7.88 -14.40 -10.40
N ASN A 137 9.14 -14.03 -10.72
CA ASN A 137 10.35 -14.64 -10.19
C ASN A 137 10.84 -14.00 -8.87
N SER A 138 10.11 -13.05 -8.31
CA SER A 138 10.49 -12.46 -7.01
C SER A 138 10.41 -13.49 -5.88
N ALA A 139 11.16 -13.25 -4.83
CA ALA A 139 11.17 -14.11 -3.64
C ALA A 139 9.76 -14.29 -3.01
N PHE A 140 8.87 -13.31 -3.23
CA PHE A 140 7.50 -13.36 -2.75
C PHE A 140 6.70 -14.55 -3.32
N TYR A 141 6.88 -14.89 -4.61
CA TYR A 141 6.17 -16.03 -5.23
C TYR A 141 6.89 -17.38 -5.04
N GLY A 142 8.05 -17.42 -4.39
CA GLY A 142 8.74 -18.63 -3.97
C GLY A 142 9.29 -19.51 -5.10
N VAL A 143 9.38 -18.99 -6.34
CA VAL A 143 9.85 -19.72 -7.54
C VAL A 143 10.98 -18.98 -8.27
N PRO A 144 12.02 -18.48 -7.59
CA PRO A 144 13.04 -17.63 -8.22
C PRO A 144 13.73 -18.34 -9.40
N GLY A 145 13.82 -17.62 -10.52
CA GLY A 145 14.56 -18.04 -11.71
C GLY A 145 13.96 -19.22 -12.52
N ARG A 146 12.75 -19.69 -12.15
CA ARG A 146 12.12 -20.85 -12.80
C ARG A 146 11.10 -20.49 -13.87
N ILE A 147 10.59 -19.27 -13.87
CA ILE A 147 9.53 -18.80 -14.76
C ILE A 147 10.16 -18.04 -15.92
N GLY A 148 10.22 -18.66 -17.09
CA GLY A 148 10.86 -18.11 -18.30
C GLY A 148 9.90 -17.53 -19.33
N THR A 149 8.59 -17.86 -19.25
CA THR A 149 7.57 -17.41 -20.20
C THR A 149 6.28 -17.06 -19.46
N ILE A 150 5.43 -16.24 -20.08
CA ILE A 150 4.10 -15.91 -19.52
C ILE A 150 3.23 -17.16 -19.43
N ARG A 151 3.30 -18.05 -20.43
CA ARG A 151 2.58 -19.33 -20.40
C ARG A 151 3.00 -20.18 -19.20
N ASN A 152 4.29 -20.21 -18.87
CA ASN A 152 4.79 -20.91 -17.70
C ASN A 152 4.34 -20.21 -16.40
N ALA A 153 4.36 -18.88 -16.36
CA ALA A 153 3.83 -18.09 -15.24
C ALA A 153 2.35 -18.43 -14.97
N ILE A 154 1.52 -18.46 -16.00
CA ILE A 154 0.09 -18.81 -15.89
C ILE A 154 -0.07 -20.25 -15.37
N GLY A 155 0.75 -21.19 -15.84
CA GLY A 155 0.69 -22.60 -15.42
C GLY A 155 1.07 -22.80 -13.94
N ILE A 156 1.97 -21.98 -13.40
CA ILE A 156 2.47 -22.09 -12.02
C ILE A 156 1.66 -21.21 -11.06
N LEU A 157 1.40 -19.96 -11.42
CA LEU A 157 0.77 -18.95 -10.55
C LEU A 157 -0.74 -18.81 -10.79
N GLY A 158 -1.23 -19.33 -11.89
CA GLY A 158 -2.60 -19.13 -12.35
C GLY A 158 -2.79 -17.82 -13.14
N LEU A 159 -3.84 -17.80 -13.98
CA LEU A 159 -4.13 -16.68 -14.88
C LEU A 159 -4.45 -15.38 -14.11
N ARG A 160 -5.22 -15.47 -13.02
CA ARG A 160 -5.61 -14.31 -12.21
C ARG A 160 -4.38 -13.61 -11.61
N THR A 161 -3.49 -14.38 -10.99
CA THR A 161 -2.25 -13.84 -10.42
C THR A 161 -1.39 -13.17 -11.49
N VAL A 162 -1.23 -13.80 -12.67
CA VAL A 162 -0.49 -13.19 -13.79
C VAL A 162 -1.17 -11.90 -14.27
N GLY A 163 -2.50 -11.85 -14.32
CA GLY A 163 -3.24 -10.61 -14.60
C GLY A 163 -2.95 -9.49 -13.61
N THR A 164 -2.90 -9.81 -12.33
CA THR A 164 -2.52 -8.86 -11.26
C THR A 164 -1.09 -8.34 -11.45
N LEU A 165 -0.13 -9.23 -11.77
CA LEU A 165 1.27 -8.84 -12.04
C LEU A 165 1.39 -7.94 -13.25
N LEU A 166 0.66 -8.23 -14.33
CA LEU A 166 0.59 -7.40 -15.52
C LEU A 166 0.06 -6.00 -15.21
N THR A 167 -1.03 -5.92 -14.46
CA THR A 167 -1.62 -4.66 -14.03
C THR A 167 -0.62 -3.84 -13.21
N THR A 168 0.04 -4.47 -12.23
CA THR A 168 1.08 -3.84 -11.41
C THR A 168 2.22 -3.29 -12.27
N ALA A 169 2.74 -4.11 -13.19
CA ALA A 169 3.83 -3.74 -14.08
C ALA A 169 3.44 -2.58 -15.03
N ALA A 170 2.22 -2.60 -15.53
CA ALA A 170 1.72 -1.57 -16.43
C ALA A 170 1.50 -0.24 -15.71
N VAL A 171 0.83 -0.26 -14.55
CA VAL A 171 0.54 0.95 -13.78
C VAL A 171 1.83 1.60 -13.29
N SER A 172 2.77 0.82 -12.73
CA SER A 172 4.07 1.37 -12.28
C SER A 172 4.86 2.03 -13.42
N ALA A 173 4.74 1.52 -14.64
CA ALA A 173 5.39 2.10 -15.80
C ALA A 173 4.82 3.46 -16.23
N GLN A 174 3.52 3.69 -16.03
CA GLN A 174 2.86 4.94 -16.45
C GLN A 174 3.30 6.15 -15.61
N PHE A 175 3.72 5.93 -14.37
CA PHE A 175 4.02 6.98 -13.41
C PHE A 175 5.52 7.10 -13.06
N ALA A 176 6.39 6.54 -13.90
CA ALA A 176 7.84 6.49 -13.63
C ALA A 176 8.57 7.86 -13.67
N THR A 177 7.93 8.94 -14.16
CA THR A 177 8.60 10.22 -14.47
C THR A 177 8.00 11.43 -13.77
N ALA A 178 7.59 11.32 -12.53
CA ALA A 178 6.97 12.45 -11.85
C ALA A 178 7.96 13.50 -11.35
N LYS A 179 7.50 14.76 -11.33
CA LYS A 179 8.30 15.97 -11.09
C LYS A 179 7.90 16.71 -9.80
N CYS A 180 7.31 16.05 -8.81
CA CYS A 180 6.97 16.64 -7.53
C CYS A 180 8.08 16.32 -6.51
N PRO A 181 8.93 17.28 -6.11
CA PRO A 181 10.04 17.00 -5.19
C PRO A 181 9.58 16.54 -3.80
N GLU A 182 8.44 17.03 -3.34
CA GLU A 182 7.85 16.69 -2.04
C GLU A 182 7.22 15.29 -2.03
N PHE A 183 6.88 14.73 -3.21
CA PHE A 183 6.27 13.41 -3.31
C PHE A 183 7.33 12.31 -3.43
N GLN A 184 7.47 11.52 -2.40
CA GLN A 184 8.45 10.44 -2.34
C GLN A 184 7.89 9.16 -3.00
N PHE A 185 8.13 9.00 -4.31
CA PHE A 185 7.61 7.86 -5.09
C PHE A 185 7.97 6.49 -4.52
N GLY A 186 9.19 6.32 -4.01
CA GLY A 186 9.61 5.07 -3.37
C GLY A 186 8.82 4.76 -2.10
N VAL A 187 8.48 5.78 -1.29
CA VAL A 187 7.63 5.63 -0.10
C VAL A 187 6.22 5.25 -0.52
N PHE A 188 5.64 5.97 -1.49
CA PHE A 188 4.33 5.69 -2.05
C PHE A 188 4.20 4.24 -2.51
N TRP A 189 5.13 3.76 -3.35
CA TRP A 189 5.05 2.40 -3.87
C TRP A 189 5.24 1.33 -2.81
N ARG A 190 6.11 1.56 -1.83
CA ARG A 190 6.26 0.63 -0.71
C ARG A 190 4.99 0.52 0.12
N HIS A 191 4.31 1.65 0.37
CA HIS A 191 3.02 1.68 1.02
C HIS A 191 1.96 0.95 0.18
N ALA A 192 1.81 1.28 -1.10
CA ALA A 192 0.85 0.64 -2.00
C ALA A 192 1.05 -0.88 -2.09
N ILE A 193 2.31 -1.34 -2.15
CA ILE A 193 2.66 -2.77 -2.15
C ILE A 193 2.33 -3.40 -0.80
N ALA A 194 2.64 -2.74 0.32
CA ALA A 194 2.32 -3.24 1.64
C ALA A 194 0.79 -3.39 1.82
N THR A 195 0.01 -2.39 1.39
CA THR A 195 -1.46 -2.45 1.39
C THR A 195 -1.97 -3.58 0.52
N ALA A 196 -1.43 -3.76 -0.69
CA ALA A 196 -1.81 -4.84 -1.60
C ALA A 196 -1.56 -6.23 -1.02
N LEU A 197 -0.37 -6.46 -0.44
CA LEU A 197 -0.01 -7.74 0.18
C LEU A 197 -0.86 -8.03 1.42
N THR A 198 -1.12 -7.01 2.23
CA THR A 198 -1.99 -7.10 3.40
C THR A 198 -3.42 -7.43 2.99
N ALA A 199 -3.96 -6.72 2.00
CA ALA A 199 -5.31 -6.95 1.47
C ALA A 199 -5.46 -8.37 0.92
N ARG A 200 -4.47 -8.86 0.17
CA ARG A 200 -4.43 -10.25 -0.30
C ARG A 200 -4.43 -11.25 0.86
N GLY A 201 -3.57 -11.04 1.85
CA GLY A 201 -3.49 -11.92 3.03
C GLY A 201 -4.79 -11.93 3.82
N MET A 202 -5.48 -10.79 3.98
CA MET A 202 -6.79 -10.73 4.62
C MET A 202 -7.86 -11.44 3.79
N ALA A 203 -7.90 -11.23 2.48
CA ALA A 203 -8.84 -11.90 1.57
C ALA A 203 -8.67 -13.42 1.65
N GLN A 204 -7.44 -13.92 1.71
CA GLN A 204 -7.14 -15.32 1.90
C GLN A 204 -7.72 -15.88 3.21
N GLN A 205 -7.53 -15.17 4.33
CA GLN A 205 -8.12 -15.57 5.62
C GLN A 205 -9.65 -15.60 5.58
N LEU A 206 -10.26 -14.72 4.79
CA LEU A 206 -11.71 -14.56 4.64
C LEU A 206 -12.31 -15.42 3.51
N ARG A 207 -11.48 -16.13 2.74
CA ARG A 207 -11.87 -16.89 1.53
C ARG A 207 -12.57 -16.01 0.49
N MET A 208 -12.11 -14.78 0.35
CA MET A 208 -12.54 -13.82 -0.67
C MET A 208 -11.56 -13.81 -1.84
N ASP A 209 -11.86 -13.03 -2.89
CA ASP A 209 -10.99 -12.93 -4.07
C ASP A 209 -9.68 -12.20 -3.74
N GLU A 210 -8.59 -12.98 -3.63
CA GLU A 210 -7.26 -12.51 -3.26
C GLU A 210 -6.65 -11.55 -4.31
N ASP A 211 -6.91 -11.81 -5.60
CA ASP A 211 -6.32 -11.02 -6.69
C ASP A 211 -7.05 -9.68 -6.86
N ILE A 212 -8.37 -9.66 -6.66
CA ILE A 212 -9.14 -8.40 -6.61
C ILE A 212 -8.72 -7.57 -5.39
N ALA A 213 -8.56 -8.21 -4.22
CA ALA A 213 -8.11 -7.52 -3.00
C ALA A 213 -6.70 -6.93 -3.17
N PHE A 214 -5.77 -7.69 -3.75
CA PHE A 214 -4.43 -7.21 -4.07
C PHE A 214 -4.48 -6.01 -5.01
N THR A 215 -5.21 -6.12 -6.12
CA THR A 215 -5.32 -5.04 -7.12
C THR A 215 -5.94 -3.79 -6.51
N ALA A 216 -6.99 -3.95 -5.73
CA ALA A 216 -7.65 -2.83 -5.03
C ALA A 216 -6.70 -2.17 -4.02
N GLY A 217 -5.98 -2.95 -3.22
CA GLY A 217 -4.98 -2.44 -2.28
C GLY A 217 -3.81 -1.73 -2.98
N LEU A 218 -3.35 -2.24 -4.14
CA LEU A 218 -2.29 -1.60 -4.91
C LEU A 218 -2.70 -0.23 -5.48
N LEU A 219 -3.96 -0.09 -5.85
CA LEU A 219 -4.48 1.05 -6.60
C LEU A 219 -5.29 2.03 -5.74
N HIS A 220 -5.52 1.73 -4.45
CA HIS A 220 -6.41 2.54 -3.59
C HIS A 220 -6.06 4.03 -3.63
N ASP A 221 -4.78 4.35 -3.67
CA ASP A 221 -4.20 5.69 -3.65
C ASP A 221 -3.74 6.21 -5.03
N ILE A 222 -4.16 5.59 -6.15
CA ILE A 222 -3.68 5.95 -7.50
C ILE A 222 -3.94 7.43 -7.85
N GLY A 223 -4.95 8.03 -7.22
CA GLY A 223 -5.24 9.46 -7.38
C GLY A 223 -4.12 10.35 -6.88
N ARG A 224 -3.44 9.99 -5.78
CA ARG A 224 -2.26 10.72 -5.26
C ARG A 224 -1.12 10.72 -6.27
N LEU A 225 -0.91 9.57 -6.90
CA LEU A 225 0.12 9.40 -7.92
C LEU A 225 -0.16 10.26 -9.15
N ALA A 226 -1.42 10.33 -9.57
CA ALA A 226 -1.86 11.19 -10.66
C ALA A 226 -1.76 12.68 -10.33
N LEU A 227 -2.15 13.09 -9.12
CA LEU A 227 -1.96 14.45 -8.64
C LEU A 227 -0.48 14.85 -8.66
N ALA A 228 0.40 14.03 -8.11
CA ALA A 228 1.84 14.29 -8.07
C ALA A 228 2.48 14.38 -9.47
N THR A 229 1.93 13.67 -10.46
CA THR A 229 2.46 13.68 -11.83
C THR A 229 1.87 14.79 -12.70
N GLN A 230 0.57 15.05 -12.58
CA GLN A 230 -0.14 15.98 -13.44
C GLN A 230 -0.22 17.40 -12.87
N PHE A 231 -0.13 17.53 -11.53
CA PHE A 231 -0.24 18.78 -10.78
C PHE A 231 0.85 18.85 -9.69
N PRO A 232 2.15 18.77 -10.07
CA PRO A 232 3.24 18.65 -9.10
C PRO A 232 3.39 19.87 -8.16
N ALA A 233 3.13 21.08 -8.64
CA ALA A 233 3.25 22.29 -7.82
C ALA A 233 2.13 22.35 -6.76
N GLU A 234 0.91 22.05 -7.17
CA GLU A 234 -0.27 22.01 -6.32
C GLU A 234 -0.15 20.90 -5.27
N THR A 235 0.28 19.71 -5.71
CA THR A 235 0.53 18.57 -4.81
C THR A 235 1.63 18.90 -3.79
N GLY A 236 2.70 19.58 -4.20
CA GLY A 236 3.75 20.03 -3.29
C GLY A 236 3.20 20.98 -2.21
N GLN A 237 2.25 21.87 -2.54
CA GLN A 237 1.59 22.73 -1.54
C GLN A 237 0.76 21.90 -0.55
N VAL A 238 0.01 20.90 -1.03
CA VAL A 238 -0.75 19.99 -0.16
C VAL A 238 0.16 19.29 0.84
N LEU A 239 1.25 18.70 0.34
CA LEU A 239 2.15 17.91 1.19
C LEU A 239 2.84 18.75 2.25
N ARG A 240 3.29 19.96 1.89
CA ARG A 240 3.84 20.93 2.88
C ARG A 240 2.79 21.31 3.91
N TYR A 241 1.57 21.65 3.47
CA TYR A 241 0.49 22.02 4.38
C TYR A 241 0.08 20.84 5.30
N ALA A 242 -0.01 19.62 4.79
CA ALA A 242 -0.29 18.44 5.59
C ALA A 242 0.75 18.26 6.71
N LEU A 243 2.04 18.43 6.38
CA LEU A 243 3.14 18.31 7.33
C LEU A 243 3.12 19.43 8.38
N GLU A 244 2.98 20.70 7.95
CA GLU A 244 2.97 21.87 8.84
C GLU A 244 1.77 21.89 9.81
N ALA A 245 0.62 21.38 9.35
CA ALA A 245 -0.61 21.36 10.12
C ALA A 245 -0.87 20.02 10.86
N ASP A 246 0.04 19.05 10.72
CA ASP A 246 -0.12 17.65 11.19
C ASP A 246 -1.48 17.04 10.79
N LEU A 247 -1.84 17.20 9.51
CA LEU A 247 -3.11 16.75 8.95
C LEU A 247 -2.95 15.50 8.09
N PRO A 248 -3.96 14.60 8.06
CA PRO A 248 -4.05 13.58 7.03
C PRO A 248 -4.04 14.21 5.63
N THR A 249 -3.36 13.56 4.68
CA THR A 249 -3.23 14.07 3.30
C THR A 249 -4.60 14.33 2.65
N LEU A 250 -5.58 13.45 2.86
CA LEU A 250 -6.95 13.61 2.35
C LEU A 250 -7.57 14.95 2.78
N GLU A 251 -7.40 15.31 4.05
CA GLU A 251 -7.94 16.56 4.59
C GLU A 251 -7.19 17.77 4.01
N ALA A 252 -5.88 17.67 3.87
CA ALA A 252 -5.06 18.71 3.26
C ALA A 252 -5.43 18.92 1.78
N GLU A 253 -5.64 17.84 1.01
CA GLU A 253 -6.11 17.90 -0.37
C GLU A 253 -7.43 18.66 -0.49
N ARG A 254 -8.43 18.31 0.31
CA ARG A 254 -9.75 18.98 0.30
C ARG A 254 -9.63 20.46 0.59
N ARG A 255 -8.77 20.85 1.53
CA ARG A 255 -8.60 22.27 1.93
C ARG A 255 -7.82 23.09 0.91
N VAL A 256 -6.83 22.50 0.24
CA VAL A 256 -5.92 23.20 -0.67
C VAL A 256 -6.41 23.11 -2.12
N LEU A 257 -6.84 21.93 -2.57
CA LEU A 257 -7.17 21.67 -3.98
C LEU A 257 -8.65 21.78 -4.31
N ASP A 258 -9.53 21.71 -3.29
CA ASP A 258 -10.99 21.58 -3.42
C ASP A 258 -11.40 20.25 -4.13
N ILE A 259 -10.49 19.31 -4.20
CA ILE A 259 -10.65 17.94 -4.70
C ILE A 259 -9.68 17.04 -3.96
N ASP A 260 -9.98 15.75 -3.88
CA ASP A 260 -9.14 14.76 -3.22
C ASP A 260 -8.70 13.62 -4.15
N HIS A 261 -7.74 12.80 -3.67
CA HIS A 261 -7.22 11.68 -4.41
C HIS A 261 -8.28 10.59 -4.67
N LEU A 262 -9.33 10.50 -3.86
CA LEU A 262 -10.42 9.53 -4.08
C LEU A 262 -11.15 9.86 -5.39
N ALA A 263 -11.58 11.11 -5.55
CA ALA A 263 -12.26 11.57 -6.75
C ALA A 263 -11.37 11.43 -8.00
N VAL A 264 -10.09 11.78 -7.89
CA VAL A 264 -9.12 11.63 -8.99
C VAL A 264 -8.90 10.16 -9.33
N GLY A 265 -8.76 9.31 -8.31
CA GLY A 265 -8.58 7.86 -8.47
C GLY A 265 -9.75 7.20 -9.18
N VAL A 266 -10.99 7.57 -8.83
CA VAL A 266 -12.22 7.08 -9.49
C VAL A 266 -12.24 7.47 -10.97
N LEU A 267 -11.84 8.69 -11.32
CA LEU A 267 -11.76 9.11 -12.72
C LEU A 267 -10.78 8.24 -13.51
N ILE A 268 -9.62 7.95 -12.95
CA ILE A 268 -8.60 7.09 -13.59
C ILE A 268 -9.11 5.64 -13.70
N ALA A 269 -9.60 5.09 -12.60
CA ALA A 269 -10.08 3.71 -12.55
C ALA A 269 -11.21 3.46 -13.54
N THR A 270 -12.11 4.42 -13.68
CA THR A 270 -13.20 4.40 -14.66
C THR A 270 -12.67 4.53 -16.10
N HIS A 271 -11.72 5.44 -16.33
CA HIS A 271 -11.09 5.62 -17.64
C HIS A 271 -10.36 4.35 -18.10
N TRP A 272 -9.68 3.67 -17.19
CA TRP A 272 -8.98 2.41 -17.44
C TRP A 272 -9.87 1.17 -17.30
N ARG A 273 -11.17 1.33 -17.03
CA ARG A 273 -12.18 0.26 -16.94
C ARG A 273 -11.83 -0.83 -15.92
N PHE A 274 -11.34 -0.42 -14.75
CA PHE A 274 -11.12 -1.37 -13.65
C PHE A 274 -12.43 -2.00 -13.17
N PRO A 275 -12.37 -3.22 -12.57
CA PRO A 275 -13.54 -3.88 -12.01
C PRO A 275 -14.27 -3.00 -10.97
N PRO A 276 -15.60 -3.08 -10.88
CA PRO A 276 -16.38 -2.24 -9.94
C PRO A 276 -15.92 -2.34 -8.49
N ALA A 277 -15.47 -3.52 -8.04
CA ALA A 277 -14.95 -3.69 -6.68
C ALA A 277 -13.65 -2.91 -6.42
N VAL A 278 -12.78 -2.77 -7.45
CA VAL A 278 -11.56 -1.95 -7.37
C VAL A 278 -11.92 -0.47 -7.35
N VAL A 279 -12.86 -0.04 -8.21
CA VAL A 279 -13.34 1.36 -8.23
C VAL A 279 -13.95 1.73 -6.88
N ALA A 280 -14.81 0.88 -6.32
CA ALA A 280 -15.43 1.09 -5.01
C ALA A 280 -14.37 1.17 -3.88
N ALA A 281 -13.33 0.35 -3.93
CA ALA A 281 -12.25 0.43 -2.95
C ALA A 281 -11.49 1.76 -3.06
N ILE A 282 -11.17 2.23 -4.25
CA ILE A 282 -10.54 3.53 -4.48
C ILE A 282 -11.42 4.67 -3.93
N GLU A 283 -12.73 4.62 -4.17
CA GLU A 283 -13.67 5.66 -3.76
C GLU A 283 -13.90 5.72 -2.25
N HIS A 284 -13.93 4.56 -1.60
CA HIS A 284 -14.47 4.45 -0.24
C HIS A 284 -13.49 3.90 0.80
N HIS A 285 -12.20 3.70 0.48
CA HIS A 285 -11.27 3.11 1.44
C HIS A 285 -11.05 3.95 2.71
N HIS A 286 -11.30 5.25 2.70
CA HIS A 286 -11.30 6.08 3.91
C HIS A 286 -12.63 6.06 4.67
N ALA A 287 -13.75 5.72 4.03
CA ALA A 287 -15.08 5.72 4.62
C ALA A 287 -15.92 4.54 4.08
N PRO A 288 -15.69 3.32 4.57
CA PRO A 288 -16.45 2.15 4.17
C PRO A 288 -17.94 2.31 4.46
N ALA A 289 -18.78 1.89 3.51
CA ALA A 289 -20.22 1.95 3.70
C ALA A 289 -20.68 0.99 4.82
N PRO A 290 -21.75 1.33 5.56
CA PRO A 290 -22.33 0.42 6.54
C PRO A 290 -22.86 -0.85 5.87
N GLY A 291 -22.75 -1.98 6.58
CA GLY A 291 -23.17 -3.29 6.07
C GLY A 291 -23.00 -4.38 7.11
N THR A 292 -23.36 -5.61 6.77
CA THR A 292 -23.30 -6.78 7.65
C THR A 292 -22.28 -7.83 7.21
N THR A 293 -21.84 -7.78 5.96
CA THR A 293 -20.89 -8.73 5.37
C THR A 293 -19.60 -8.03 4.97
N PRO A 294 -18.44 -8.68 5.06
CA PRO A 294 -17.17 -8.10 4.65
C PRO A 294 -17.16 -7.81 3.14
N THR A 295 -16.52 -6.71 2.76
CA THR A 295 -16.34 -6.28 1.37
C THR A 295 -14.86 -6.06 1.05
N ILE A 296 -14.53 -5.92 -0.24
CA ILE A 296 -13.16 -5.53 -0.66
C ILE A 296 -12.81 -4.12 -0.13
N VAL A 297 -13.79 -3.23 -0.01
CA VAL A 297 -13.60 -1.90 0.59
C VAL A 297 -13.15 -2.01 2.05
N ASP A 298 -13.80 -2.87 2.85
CA ASP A 298 -13.42 -3.10 4.25
C ASP A 298 -12.00 -3.67 4.36
N ILE A 299 -11.68 -4.62 3.47
CA ILE A 299 -10.33 -5.21 3.41
C ILE A 299 -9.29 -4.14 3.12
N VAL A 300 -9.49 -3.30 2.10
CA VAL A 300 -8.53 -2.27 1.72
C VAL A 300 -8.41 -1.20 2.81
N HIS A 301 -9.54 -0.77 3.41
CA HIS A 301 -9.56 0.17 4.52
C HIS A 301 -8.69 -0.28 5.70
N VAL A 302 -8.85 -1.54 6.11
CA VAL A 302 -8.07 -2.10 7.21
C VAL A 302 -6.63 -2.39 6.80
N ALA A 303 -6.42 -2.87 5.55
CA ALA A 303 -5.08 -3.16 5.02
C ALA A 303 -4.22 -1.90 4.90
N ASP A 304 -4.80 -0.75 4.56
CA ASP A 304 -4.15 0.55 4.55
C ASP A 304 -3.60 0.90 5.96
N ALA A 305 -4.43 0.78 6.99
CA ALA A 305 -3.98 0.99 8.37
C ALA A 305 -2.84 0.02 8.78
N PHE A 306 -2.89 -1.23 8.32
CA PHE A 306 -1.82 -2.21 8.56
C PHE A 306 -0.51 -1.81 7.85
N ALA A 307 -0.59 -1.32 6.62
CA ALA A 307 0.57 -0.86 5.87
C ALA A 307 1.25 0.33 6.57
N HIS A 308 0.47 1.31 7.01
CA HIS A 308 0.95 2.40 7.86
C HIS A 308 1.56 1.91 9.17
N GLY A 309 0.93 0.93 9.84
CA GLY A 309 1.45 0.32 11.06
C GLY A 309 2.77 -0.44 10.85
N LEU A 310 2.96 -1.07 9.69
CA LEU A 310 4.24 -1.70 9.32
C LEU A 310 5.34 -0.66 9.08
N ASP A 311 4.98 0.54 8.62
CA ASP A 311 5.90 1.65 8.33
C ASP A 311 7.10 1.17 7.49
N PRO A 312 6.85 0.63 6.27
CA PRO A 312 7.87 -0.06 5.47
C PRO A 312 8.99 0.86 4.98
N SER A 313 8.80 2.17 5.09
CA SER A 313 9.77 3.21 4.72
C SER A 313 10.46 3.86 5.92
N ALA A 314 10.05 3.49 7.15
CA ALA A 314 10.54 4.09 8.39
C ALA A 314 10.44 5.64 8.38
N SER A 315 9.35 6.18 7.84
CA SER A 315 9.12 7.63 7.73
C SER A 315 8.89 8.25 9.10
N PRO A 316 9.56 9.38 9.43
CA PRO A 316 9.31 10.09 10.69
C PRO A 316 7.90 10.65 10.80
N ASP A 317 7.27 10.95 9.67
CA ASP A 317 5.96 11.58 9.58
C ASP A 317 4.81 10.56 9.46
N GLU A 318 5.14 9.27 9.46
CA GLU A 318 4.17 8.19 9.32
C GLU A 318 3.19 8.16 10.51
N SER A 319 1.90 7.97 10.19
CA SER A 319 0.85 7.76 11.20
C SER A 319 -0.19 6.77 10.69
N VAL A 320 -0.71 5.96 11.61
CA VAL A 320 -1.79 5.02 11.30
C VAL A 320 -3.11 5.78 11.21
N PRO A 321 -3.83 5.73 10.08
CA PRO A 321 -5.13 6.35 9.95
C PRO A 321 -6.16 5.69 10.87
N SER A 322 -7.22 6.41 11.22
CA SER A 322 -8.35 5.85 11.98
C SER A 322 -9.03 4.72 11.18
N VAL A 323 -9.47 3.69 11.88
CA VAL A 323 -10.19 2.55 11.29
C VAL A 323 -11.64 2.56 11.72
N ASP A 324 -12.56 2.42 10.78
CA ASP A 324 -13.98 2.20 11.05
C ASP A 324 -14.16 0.87 11.80
N LEU A 325 -14.68 0.96 13.05
CA LEU A 325 -14.83 -0.22 13.91
C LEU A 325 -15.86 -1.22 13.38
N ALA A 326 -16.84 -0.76 12.59
CA ALA A 326 -17.81 -1.66 11.98
C ALA A 326 -17.17 -2.43 10.82
N ALA A 327 -16.34 -1.78 9.98
CA ALA A 327 -15.54 -2.44 8.95
C ALA A 327 -14.58 -3.47 9.57
N TRP A 328 -13.84 -3.09 10.63
CA TRP A 328 -13.01 -4.01 11.38
C TRP A 328 -13.79 -5.22 11.91
N GLY A 329 -14.97 -4.95 12.52
CA GLY A 329 -15.84 -5.99 13.06
C GLY A 329 -16.39 -6.94 11.98
N ARG A 330 -16.71 -6.42 10.78
CA ARG A 330 -17.16 -7.25 9.64
C ARG A 330 -16.08 -8.22 9.15
N LEU A 331 -14.81 -7.80 9.16
CA LEU A 331 -13.72 -8.71 8.80
C LEU A 331 -13.54 -9.83 9.82
N GLY A 332 -13.79 -9.58 11.10
CA GLY A 332 -13.80 -10.61 12.14
C GLY A 332 -12.48 -11.38 12.29
N LEU A 333 -11.34 -10.79 11.85
CA LEU A 333 -10.03 -11.41 11.91
C LEU A 333 -9.54 -11.48 13.36
N SER A 334 -9.13 -12.65 13.79
CA SER A 334 -8.49 -12.86 15.09
C SER A 334 -7.07 -12.28 15.11
N VAL A 335 -6.55 -11.96 16.30
CA VAL A 335 -5.18 -11.45 16.46
C VAL A 335 -4.13 -12.39 15.84
N PRO A 336 -4.18 -13.72 15.98
CA PRO A 336 -3.25 -14.62 15.30
C PRO A 336 -3.29 -14.48 13.76
N GLN A 337 -4.49 -14.37 13.17
CA GLN A 337 -4.64 -14.17 11.73
C GLN A 337 -4.05 -12.82 11.30
N CYS A 338 -4.31 -11.76 12.04
CA CYS A 338 -3.70 -10.45 11.80
C CYS A 338 -2.16 -10.50 11.85
N LEU A 339 -1.58 -11.20 12.84
CA LEU A 339 -0.12 -11.39 12.93
C LEU A 339 0.44 -12.16 11.74
N THR A 340 -0.21 -13.24 11.32
CA THR A 340 0.18 -14.00 10.13
C THR A 340 0.20 -13.12 8.88
N VAL A 341 -0.83 -12.28 8.68
CA VAL A 341 -0.89 -11.33 7.56
C VAL A 341 0.25 -10.32 7.64
N LEU A 342 0.52 -9.74 8.82
CA LEU A 342 1.60 -8.75 9.00
C LEU A 342 2.99 -9.35 8.73
N GLU A 343 3.26 -10.58 9.19
CA GLU A 343 4.54 -11.26 8.96
C GLU A 343 4.75 -11.57 7.48
N SER A 344 3.72 -12.10 6.82
CA SER A 344 3.76 -12.36 5.38
C SER A 344 3.97 -11.08 4.58
N THR A 345 3.26 -9.99 4.92
CA THR A 345 3.44 -8.69 4.28
C THR A 345 4.85 -8.17 4.46
N ALA A 346 5.35 -8.13 5.70
CA ALA A 346 6.68 -7.60 6.00
C ALA A 346 7.79 -8.34 5.24
N SER A 347 7.66 -9.67 5.08
CA SER A 347 8.62 -10.47 4.31
C SER A 347 8.51 -10.26 2.80
N GLY A 348 7.31 -9.93 2.29
CA GLY A 348 7.05 -9.80 0.85
C GLY A 348 7.36 -8.43 0.25
N VAL A 349 7.23 -7.34 1.03
CA VAL A 349 7.34 -5.95 0.53
C VAL A 349 8.67 -5.70 -0.17
N THR A 350 9.81 -6.01 0.48
CA THR A 350 11.13 -5.74 -0.08
C THR A 350 11.33 -6.45 -1.41
N GLY A 351 11.03 -7.76 -1.47
CA GLY A 351 11.22 -8.54 -2.69
C GLY A 351 10.35 -8.08 -3.85
N LEU A 352 9.13 -7.60 -3.56
CA LEU A 352 8.24 -7.09 -4.60
C LEU A 352 8.64 -5.69 -5.07
N CYS A 353 9.11 -4.81 -4.17
CA CYS A 353 9.67 -3.51 -4.55
C CYS A 353 10.91 -3.66 -5.44
N GLU A 354 11.84 -4.55 -5.09
CA GLU A 354 13.03 -4.84 -5.91
C GLU A 354 12.65 -5.37 -7.30
N ALA A 355 11.66 -6.28 -7.37
CA ALA A 355 11.18 -6.83 -8.63
C ALA A 355 10.56 -5.78 -9.56
N LEU A 356 9.92 -4.74 -8.98
CA LEU A 356 9.34 -3.61 -9.71
C LEU A 356 10.37 -2.51 -10.03
N ALA A 357 11.58 -2.60 -9.48
CA ALA A 357 12.61 -1.56 -9.54
C ALA A 357 12.13 -0.20 -8.97
N LEU A 358 11.48 -0.25 -7.81
CA LEU A 358 10.88 0.86 -7.08
C LEU A 358 11.65 1.19 -5.81
#